data_e15ea35c1bb75f5b2a6bd0d9001152d1
#
_entry.id   e15ea35c1bb75f5b2a6bd0d9001152d1
#
_cell.length_a   1.000
_cell.length_b   1.000
_cell.length_c   1.000
_cell.angle_alpha   90.00
_cell.angle_beta   90.00
_cell.angle_gamma   90.00
#
_symmetry.space_group_name_H-M   'P 1'
#
loop_
_entity.id
_entity.type
_entity.pdbx_description
1 polymer ?
#
loop_
_entity_poly.entity_id
_entity_poly.type
_entity_poly.pdbx_seq_one_letter_code
_entity_poly.pdbx_strand_id
1 'polypeptide(L)'
;MFLNNKVDYLLNLSQFKDLDLANVFQDEPLHYVDIGARGGVHDLVTPFASNVSVLGFEPDEKECSRLINMKEVVDQWANFALEPIGLYNSKGIRKLYLHSVDTNHSLLPANSKFVNRYSMEKFKVIGDTPVEVDLLDNIYDAKFMNSGPFAEFVKIDTQGTEYEILQGAKKVLQKDSVALVIEVSFFELYEGQKLFCDIEQLLRKNDFAFFGFSSKLHTRSCKFLDKQNEITRERVMQADAVFFRDPVTSEKTSTKRQNQSIFIISLTNNFIFKNFVSSIIRYGHLKNIG
;
A
#
# COMPACT_ATOMS: atom_id res chain seq x y z
N MET A 1 12.26 16.77 -8.29
CA MET A 1 11.09 17.41 -8.89
C MET A 1 9.93 16.55 -8.44
N PHE A 2 9.17 16.99 -7.44
CA PHE A 2 8.01 16.25 -6.96
C PHE A 2 6.94 16.32 -8.04
N LEU A 3 6.50 15.16 -8.55
CA LEU A 3 5.29 15.11 -9.38
C LEU A 3 4.15 15.68 -8.53
N ASN A 4 3.37 16.55 -9.17
CA ASN A 4 2.21 17.16 -8.55
C ASN A 4 1.20 16.03 -8.28
N ASN A 5 0.81 15.77 -7.04
CA ASN A 5 -0.28 14.84 -6.69
C ASN A 5 -1.65 15.37 -7.14
N LYS A 6 -1.71 16.06 -8.27
CA LYS A 6 -2.97 16.51 -8.87
C LYS A 6 -3.64 15.34 -9.55
N VAL A 7 -4.96 15.26 -9.35
CA VAL A 7 -5.82 14.30 -10.03
C VAL A 7 -5.51 14.31 -11.52
N ASP A 8 -5.30 13.13 -12.09
CA ASP A 8 -5.03 12.90 -13.51
C ASP A 8 -3.86 13.68 -14.11
N TYR A 9 -2.88 14.05 -13.30
CA TYR A 9 -1.71 14.79 -13.79
C TYR A 9 -0.98 14.05 -14.92
N LEU A 10 -0.81 12.73 -14.83
CA LEU A 10 -0.13 11.93 -15.86
C LEU A 10 -0.90 11.91 -17.16
N LEU A 11 -2.23 11.82 -17.12
CA LEU A 11 -3.08 11.81 -18.31
C LEU A 11 -2.99 13.12 -19.12
N ASN A 12 -2.57 14.20 -18.47
CA ASN A 12 -2.43 15.52 -19.08
C ASN A 12 -1.04 15.76 -19.70
N LEU A 13 -0.06 14.88 -19.47
CA LEU A 13 1.26 15.00 -20.09
C LEU A 13 1.22 14.56 -21.56
N SER A 14 1.77 15.39 -22.46
CA SER A 14 1.83 15.05 -23.90
C SER A 14 2.56 13.73 -24.14
N GLN A 15 3.71 13.52 -23.47
CA GLN A 15 4.50 12.32 -23.59
C GLN A 15 3.74 11.04 -23.15
N PHE A 16 2.75 11.19 -22.26
CA PHE A 16 1.93 10.06 -21.80
C PHE A 16 0.84 9.71 -22.81
N LYS A 17 0.26 10.74 -23.46
CA LYS A 17 -0.76 10.55 -24.50
C LYS A 17 -0.25 9.78 -25.71
N ASP A 18 1.05 9.92 -26.01
CA ASP A 18 1.69 9.25 -27.15
C ASP A 18 1.93 7.74 -26.88
N LEU A 19 1.75 7.25 -25.65
CA LEU A 19 2.04 5.86 -25.24
C LEU A 19 0.84 4.89 -25.34
N ASP A 20 -0.32 5.35 -25.79
CA ASP A 20 -1.59 4.57 -25.85
C ASP A 20 -2.00 3.87 -24.53
N LEU A 21 -1.27 4.13 -23.45
CA LEU A 21 -1.52 3.52 -22.12
C LEU A 21 -2.81 4.05 -21.50
N ALA A 22 -3.16 5.30 -21.77
CA ALA A 22 -4.40 5.88 -21.26
C ALA A 22 -5.60 5.10 -21.79
N ASN A 23 -5.61 4.70 -23.05
CA ASN A 23 -6.72 3.96 -23.67
C ASN A 23 -6.83 2.56 -23.06
N VAL A 24 -5.70 1.87 -22.82
CA VAL A 24 -5.68 0.51 -22.21
C VAL A 24 -6.35 0.52 -20.85
N PHE A 25 -6.06 1.52 -20.00
CA PHE A 25 -6.62 1.61 -18.66
C PHE A 25 -7.96 2.36 -18.61
N GLN A 26 -8.38 3.00 -19.71
CA GLN A 26 -9.72 3.54 -19.84
C GLN A 26 -10.75 2.43 -20.07
N ASP A 27 -10.41 1.42 -20.89
CA ASP A 27 -11.28 0.27 -21.17
C ASP A 27 -11.32 -0.69 -19.97
N GLU A 28 -10.17 -0.91 -19.32
CA GLU A 28 -10.06 -1.74 -18.12
C GLU A 28 -9.16 -1.04 -17.10
N PRO A 29 -9.73 -0.35 -16.09
CA PRO A 29 -8.97 0.44 -15.12
C PRO A 29 -7.91 -0.37 -14.37
N LEU A 30 -6.84 0.29 -13.91
CA LEU A 30 -5.85 -0.28 -13.01
C LEU A 30 -6.52 -0.63 -11.67
N HIS A 31 -6.43 -1.88 -11.24
CA HIS A 31 -7.01 -2.32 -9.98
C HIS A 31 -6.08 -2.06 -8.81
N TYR A 32 -6.47 -1.08 -8.00
CA TYR A 32 -5.75 -0.67 -6.79
C TYR A 32 -6.52 -1.11 -5.54
N VAL A 33 -5.83 -1.83 -4.67
CA VAL A 33 -6.35 -2.24 -3.36
C VAL A 33 -5.63 -1.46 -2.26
N ASP A 34 -6.41 -0.74 -1.43
CA ASP A 34 -5.92 0.03 -0.29
C ASP A 34 -6.39 -0.61 1.02
N ILE A 35 -5.44 -1.17 1.77
CA ILE A 35 -5.71 -1.87 3.03
C ILE A 35 -5.29 -0.97 4.18
N GLY A 36 -6.28 -0.58 5.00
CA GLY A 36 -6.16 0.49 5.99
C GLY A 36 -6.53 1.85 5.38
N ALA A 37 -7.70 1.93 4.70
CA ALA A 37 -8.16 3.09 3.96
C ALA A 37 -8.76 4.20 4.85
N ARG A 38 -8.46 4.22 6.16
CA ARG A 38 -8.90 5.26 7.09
C ARG A 38 -8.44 6.65 6.65
N GLY A 39 -9.37 7.60 6.67
CA GLY A 39 -9.11 8.97 6.21
C GLY A 39 -9.25 9.19 4.70
N GLY A 40 -9.44 8.13 3.93
CA GLY A 40 -9.55 8.13 2.47
C GLY A 40 -8.47 7.28 1.81
N VAL A 41 -8.65 7.04 0.53
CA VAL A 41 -7.68 6.29 -0.27
C VAL A 41 -6.36 7.05 -0.37
N HIS A 42 -5.26 6.34 -0.22
CA HIS A 42 -3.94 6.92 -0.31
C HIS A 42 -3.66 7.49 -1.71
N ASP A 43 -2.98 8.62 -1.79
CA ASP A 43 -2.79 9.41 -3.00
C ASP A 43 -1.78 8.83 -4.02
N LEU A 44 -1.28 7.63 -3.78
CA LEU A 44 -0.27 6.95 -4.61
C LEU A 44 -0.63 6.88 -6.10
N VAL A 45 -1.91 6.74 -6.43
CA VAL A 45 -2.40 6.63 -7.80
C VAL A 45 -3.25 7.82 -8.26
N THR A 46 -3.38 8.85 -7.43
CA THR A 46 -4.12 10.08 -7.77
C THR A 46 -3.68 10.70 -9.11
N PRO A 47 -2.39 10.70 -9.49
CA PRO A 47 -1.98 11.20 -10.81
C PRO A 47 -2.58 10.48 -12.02
N PHE A 48 -3.28 9.36 -11.80
CA PHE A 48 -3.92 8.51 -12.81
C PHE A 48 -5.36 8.13 -12.43
N ALA A 49 -5.99 8.89 -11.56
CA ALA A 49 -7.20 8.53 -10.82
C ALA A 49 -8.37 8.08 -11.69
N SER A 50 -8.70 8.80 -12.76
CA SER A 50 -9.84 8.44 -13.61
C SER A 50 -9.70 7.10 -14.36
N ASN A 51 -8.50 6.50 -14.33
CA ASN A 51 -8.21 5.19 -14.91
C ASN A 51 -7.88 4.14 -13.83
N VAL A 52 -8.31 4.37 -12.59
CA VAL A 52 -8.08 3.47 -11.46
C VAL A 52 -9.40 2.99 -10.85
N SER A 53 -9.52 1.69 -10.67
CA SER A 53 -10.59 1.06 -9.89
C SER A 53 -10.07 0.78 -8.48
N VAL A 54 -10.67 1.43 -7.49
CA VAL A 54 -10.25 1.36 -6.09
C VAL A 54 -11.14 0.41 -5.30
N LEU A 55 -10.50 -0.51 -4.56
CA LEU A 55 -11.13 -1.28 -3.50
C LEU A 55 -10.39 -1.02 -2.18
N GLY A 56 -11.04 -0.33 -1.25
CA GLY A 56 -10.48 -0.08 0.08
C GLY A 56 -11.02 -1.04 1.14
N PHE A 57 -10.21 -1.29 2.16
CA PHE A 57 -10.57 -2.06 3.35
C PHE A 57 -10.37 -1.21 4.60
N GLU A 58 -11.43 -1.01 5.38
CA GLU A 58 -11.41 -0.29 6.65
C GLU A 58 -12.42 -0.96 7.59
N PRO A 59 -12.00 -1.48 8.76
CA PRO A 59 -12.92 -2.20 9.65
C PRO A 59 -13.95 -1.31 10.36
N ASP A 60 -13.79 -0.01 10.36
CA ASP A 60 -14.73 0.92 10.96
C ASP A 60 -15.87 1.26 9.99
N GLU A 61 -17.05 0.67 10.19
CA GLU A 61 -18.24 0.89 9.34
C GLU A 61 -18.66 2.38 9.26
N LYS A 62 -18.44 3.14 10.34
CA LYS A 62 -18.80 4.58 10.36
C LYS A 62 -17.87 5.36 9.45
N GLU A 63 -16.57 5.02 9.48
CA GLU A 63 -15.58 5.63 8.61
C GLU A 63 -15.81 5.26 7.13
N CYS A 64 -16.12 3.99 6.84
CA CYS A 64 -16.52 3.57 5.49
C CYS A 64 -17.73 4.35 5.00
N SER A 65 -18.78 4.44 5.82
CA SER A 65 -20.00 5.19 5.47
C SER A 65 -19.72 6.68 5.25
N ARG A 66 -18.84 7.28 6.05
CA ARG A 66 -18.42 8.67 5.88
C ARG A 66 -17.72 8.88 4.55
N LEU A 67 -16.75 8.04 4.22
CA LEU A 67 -15.94 8.16 3.01
C LEU A 67 -16.76 7.95 1.72
N ILE A 68 -17.63 6.94 1.70
CA ILE A 68 -18.51 6.65 0.54
C ILE A 68 -19.44 7.83 0.23
N ASN A 69 -19.85 8.60 1.24
CA ASN A 69 -20.71 9.77 1.05
C ASN A 69 -19.96 11.06 0.66
N MET A 70 -18.63 11.04 0.63
CA MET A 70 -17.81 12.19 0.22
C MET A 70 -17.56 12.15 -1.27
N LYS A 71 -18.32 12.94 -2.05
CA LYS A 71 -18.19 12.99 -3.52
C LYS A 71 -16.76 13.27 -3.98
N GLU A 72 -16.07 14.19 -3.34
CA GLU A 72 -14.69 14.54 -3.64
C GLU A 72 -13.70 13.37 -3.45
N VAL A 73 -14.08 12.36 -2.65
CA VAL A 73 -13.29 11.12 -2.48
C VAL A 73 -13.64 10.11 -3.56
N VAL A 74 -14.91 10.00 -3.93
CA VAL A 74 -15.44 8.95 -4.80
C VAL A 74 -15.30 9.30 -6.28
N ASP A 75 -15.69 10.51 -6.67
CA ASP A 75 -15.91 10.89 -8.07
C ASP A 75 -14.62 11.03 -8.90
N GLN A 76 -13.46 10.99 -8.27
CA GLN A 76 -12.18 11.07 -8.97
C GLN A 76 -11.72 9.73 -9.59
N TRP A 77 -12.30 8.61 -9.14
CA TRP A 77 -11.89 7.25 -9.54
C TRP A 77 -12.80 6.68 -10.63
N ALA A 78 -12.26 5.80 -11.48
CA ALA A 78 -13.08 5.06 -12.44
C ALA A 78 -14.14 4.22 -11.75
N ASN A 79 -13.75 3.55 -10.67
CA ASN A 79 -14.64 2.83 -9.75
C ASN A 79 -14.14 2.99 -8.32
N PHE A 80 -15.05 3.00 -7.36
CA PHE A 80 -14.72 3.12 -5.95
C PHE A 80 -15.60 2.23 -5.10
N ALA A 81 -14.99 1.40 -4.26
CA ALA A 81 -15.67 0.59 -3.28
C ALA A 81 -14.87 0.52 -1.97
N LEU A 82 -15.58 0.45 -0.83
CA LEU A 82 -15.01 0.17 0.47
C LEU A 82 -15.71 -1.03 1.10
N GLU A 83 -14.92 -1.92 1.69
CA GLU A 83 -15.40 -3.06 2.46
C GLU A 83 -15.15 -2.78 3.94
N PRO A 84 -16.22 -2.77 4.79
CA PRO A 84 -16.11 -2.51 6.22
C PRO A 84 -15.65 -3.77 6.98
N ILE A 85 -14.48 -4.28 6.63
CA ILE A 85 -13.88 -5.47 7.22
C ILE A 85 -12.38 -5.29 7.36
N GLY A 86 -11.80 -5.80 8.42
CA GLY A 86 -10.36 -5.90 8.56
C GLY A 86 -9.78 -7.08 7.79
N LEU A 87 -8.52 -7.01 7.42
CA LEU A 87 -7.81 -8.13 6.79
C LEU A 87 -6.81 -8.75 7.76
N TYR A 88 -6.67 -10.08 7.69
CA TYR A 88 -5.74 -10.85 8.51
C TYR A 88 -5.40 -12.20 7.87
N ASN A 89 -4.60 -13.04 8.56
CA ASN A 89 -4.27 -14.40 8.09
C ASN A 89 -5.30 -15.48 8.48
N SER A 90 -6.38 -15.10 9.14
CA SER A 90 -7.46 -16.00 9.57
C SER A 90 -8.76 -15.23 9.73
N LYS A 91 -9.86 -15.85 9.33
CA LYS A 91 -11.21 -15.30 9.51
C LYS A 91 -11.63 -15.35 10.97
N GLY A 92 -12.35 -14.30 11.44
CA GLY A 92 -12.92 -14.26 12.79
C GLY A 92 -13.14 -12.85 13.31
N ILE A 93 -13.33 -12.75 14.64
CA ILE A 93 -13.44 -11.48 15.34
C ILE A 93 -12.12 -11.22 16.07
N ARG A 94 -11.60 -10.00 15.93
CA ARG A 94 -10.40 -9.54 16.62
C ARG A 94 -10.67 -8.24 17.36
N LYS A 95 -9.82 -7.98 18.34
CA LYS A 95 -9.84 -6.73 19.09
C LYS A 95 -9.08 -5.67 18.31
N LEU A 96 -9.73 -4.55 18.01
CA LEU A 96 -9.11 -3.32 17.51
C LEU A 96 -8.83 -2.41 18.70
N TYR A 97 -7.55 -2.16 18.99
CA TYR A 97 -7.11 -1.21 20.02
C TYR A 97 -7.27 0.21 19.51
N LEU A 98 -8.03 1.01 20.23
CA LEU A 98 -8.28 2.42 19.92
C LEU A 98 -7.20 3.27 20.60
N HIS A 99 -6.52 4.09 19.83
CA HIS A 99 -5.48 4.99 20.32
C HIS A 99 -6.00 6.43 20.34
N SER A 100 -5.29 7.32 21.03
CA SER A 100 -5.68 8.74 21.14
C SER A 100 -5.66 9.48 19.79
N VAL A 101 -5.01 8.90 18.78
CA VAL A 101 -5.07 9.34 17.38
C VAL A 101 -5.59 8.18 16.53
N ASP A 102 -6.66 8.42 15.81
CA ASP A 102 -7.41 7.39 15.07
C ASP A 102 -6.58 6.64 14.03
N THR A 103 -5.61 7.31 13.39
CA THR A 103 -4.72 6.70 12.39
C THR A 103 -3.73 5.70 13.00
N ASN A 104 -3.67 5.59 14.32
CA ASN A 104 -2.81 4.62 15.00
C ASN A 104 -3.59 3.39 15.52
N HIS A 105 -4.90 3.28 15.22
CA HIS A 105 -5.68 2.09 15.62
C HIS A 105 -5.06 0.83 15.02
N SER A 106 -5.00 -0.23 15.82
CA SER A 106 -4.30 -1.47 15.45
C SER A 106 -4.98 -2.71 16.02
N LEU A 107 -4.84 -3.83 15.34
CA LEU A 107 -5.21 -5.15 15.90
C LEU A 107 -4.18 -5.68 16.91
N LEU A 108 -3.05 -4.99 17.07
CA LEU A 108 -2.02 -5.30 18.05
C LEU A 108 -1.96 -4.21 19.13
N PRO A 109 -1.69 -4.55 20.41
CA PRO A 109 -1.49 -3.54 21.44
C PRO A 109 -0.18 -2.78 21.22
N ALA A 110 -0.16 -1.49 21.54
CA ALA A 110 1.06 -0.69 21.44
C ALA A 110 2.15 -1.21 22.39
N ASN A 111 3.39 -1.26 21.92
CA ASN A 111 4.54 -1.68 22.71
C ASN A 111 4.91 -0.60 23.73
N SER A 112 4.54 -0.82 24.99
CA SER A 112 4.71 0.14 26.09
C SER A 112 6.17 0.57 26.29
N LYS A 113 7.14 -0.31 26.01
CA LYS A 113 8.58 0.02 26.15
C LYS A 113 9.00 1.14 25.20
N PHE A 114 8.50 1.11 23.95
CA PHE A 114 8.80 2.15 22.96
C PHE A 114 7.94 3.40 23.17
N VAL A 115 6.67 3.22 23.48
CA VAL A 115 5.76 4.33 23.80
C VAL A 115 6.37 5.19 24.91
N ASN A 116 6.82 4.57 26.00
CA ASN A 116 7.43 5.26 27.13
C ASN A 116 8.80 5.87 26.78
N ARG A 117 9.66 5.12 26.07
CA ARG A 117 10.99 5.59 25.68
C ARG A 117 10.96 6.89 24.89
N TYR A 118 9.99 7.02 23.99
CA TYR A 118 9.89 8.16 23.05
C TYR A 118 8.76 9.13 23.39
N SER A 119 8.12 8.98 24.55
CA SER A 119 6.98 9.81 24.98
C SER A 119 5.90 9.90 23.89
N MET A 120 5.52 8.75 23.34
CA MET A 120 4.61 8.68 22.17
C MET A 120 3.15 8.67 22.62
N GLU A 121 2.66 9.79 23.14
CA GLU A 121 1.27 9.93 23.64
C GLU A 121 0.20 9.54 22.60
N LYS A 122 0.52 9.64 21.31
CA LYS A 122 -0.36 9.23 20.20
C LYS A 122 -0.76 7.75 20.25
N PHE A 123 0.08 6.92 20.88
CA PHE A 123 -0.13 5.48 21.01
C PHE A 123 -0.79 5.09 22.34
N LYS A 124 -1.22 6.05 23.12
CA LYS A 124 -1.99 5.77 24.33
C LYS A 124 -3.30 5.09 23.96
N VAL A 125 -3.50 3.88 24.46
CA VAL A 125 -4.75 3.12 24.29
C VAL A 125 -5.83 3.79 25.11
N ILE A 126 -6.97 4.13 24.47
CA ILE A 126 -8.14 4.76 25.10
C ILE A 126 -9.34 3.82 25.16
N GLY A 127 -9.28 2.67 24.53
CA GLY A 127 -10.32 1.67 24.51
C GLY A 127 -10.04 0.56 23.51
N ASP A 128 -11.00 -0.30 23.30
CA ASP A 128 -10.98 -1.31 22.26
C ASP A 128 -12.40 -1.61 21.75
N THR A 129 -12.49 -2.18 20.55
CA THR A 129 -13.75 -2.64 19.95
C THR A 129 -13.52 -3.94 19.17
N PRO A 130 -14.50 -4.87 19.15
CA PRO A 130 -14.41 -6.04 18.28
C PRO A 130 -14.62 -5.62 16.83
N VAL A 131 -13.86 -6.18 15.92
CA VAL A 131 -14.00 -6.03 14.48
C VAL A 131 -13.93 -7.38 13.78
N GLU A 132 -14.69 -7.53 12.71
CA GLU A 132 -14.58 -8.71 11.84
C GLU A 132 -13.33 -8.61 10.97
N VAL A 133 -12.65 -9.76 10.77
CA VAL A 133 -11.52 -9.89 9.87
C VAL A 133 -11.67 -11.12 8.99
N ASP A 134 -11.14 -11.05 7.77
CA ASP A 134 -11.08 -12.18 6.85
C ASP A 134 -9.73 -12.17 6.10
N LEU A 135 -9.48 -13.21 5.30
CA LEU A 135 -8.35 -13.26 4.39
C LEU A 135 -8.70 -12.54 3.08
N LEU A 136 -7.75 -11.81 2.50
CA LEU A 136 -7.93 -11.22 1.17
C LEU A 136 -8.22 -12.30 0.11
N ASP A 137 -7.58 -13.46 0.23
CA ASP A 137 -7.83 -14.60 -0.66
C ASP A 137 -9.29 -15.11 -0.61
N ASN A 138 -9.92 -15.11 0.58
CA ASN A 138 -11.34 -15.50 0.72
C ASN A 138 -12.27 -14.49 0.04
N ILE A 139 -12.00 -13.20 0.22
CA ILE A 139 -12.79 -12.13 -0.39
C ILE A 139 -12.64 -12.18 -1.91
N TYR A 140 -11.41 -12.40 -2.40
CA TYR A 140 -11.13 -12.61 -3.81
C TYR A 140 -11.96 -13.78 -4.38
N ASP A 141 -11.90 -14.95 -3.75
CA ASP A 141 -12.62 -16.14 -4.20
C ASP A 141 -14.15 -15.94 -4.22
N ALA A 142 -14.67 -15.23 -3.22
CA ALA A 142 -16.11 -15.02 -3.10
C ALA A 142 -16.67 -13.99 -4.10
N LYS A 143 -15.91 -12.93 -4.40
CA LYS A 143 -16.44 -11.77 -5.13
C LYS A 143 -15.76 -11.51 -6.48
N PHE A 144 -14.48 -11.87 -6.66
CA PHE A 144 -13.66 -11.37 -7.76
C PHE A 144 -12.99 -12.46 -8.62
N MET A 145 -13.13 -13.73 -8.29
CA MET A 145 -12.42 -14.82 -8.97
C MET A 145 -12.64 -14.84 -10.50
N ASN A 146 -13.80 -14.37 -10.99
CA ASN A 146 -14.18 -14.36 -12.39
C ASN A 146 -14.29 -12.93 -12.98
N SER A 147 -13.85 -11.89 -12.28
CA SER A 147 -14.07 -10.49 -12.66
C SER A 147 -12.88 -9.81 -13.36
N GLY A 148 -11.93 -10.56 -13.89
CA GLY A 148 -10.74 -9.99 -14.54
C GLY A 148 -9.57 -9.74 -13.58
N PRO A 149 -8.67 -8.81 -13.89
CA PRO A 149 -7.55 -8.47 -13.02
C PRO A 149 -8.01 -7.99 -11.65
N PHE A 150 -7.26 -8.33 -10.60
CA PHE A 150 -7.56 -7.92 -9.23
C PHE A 150 -6.28 -7.60 -8.48
N ALA A 151 -6.30 -6.48 -7.70
CA ALA A 151 -5.19 -6.09 -6.85
C ALA A 151 -3.83 -6.02 -7.57
N GLU A 152 -3.79 -5.44 -8.79
CA GLU A 152 -2.55 -5.24 -9.54
C GLU A 152 -1.55 -4.39 -8.75
N PHE A 153 -2.08 -3.39 -8.03
CA PHE A 153 -1.32 -2.59 -7.07
C PHE A 153 -1.97 -2.67 -5.69
N VAL A 154 -1.18 -2.95 -4.67
CA VAL A 154 -1.67 -3.09 -3.29
C VAL A 154 -0.90 -2.13 -2.37
N LYS A 155 -1.63 -1.35 -1.58
CA LYS A 155 -1.07 -0.61 -0.45
C LYS A 155 -1.54 -1.24 0.85
N ILE A 156 -0.64 -1.40 1.83
CA ILE A 156 -0.94 -1.93 3.16
C ILE A 156 -0.36 -1.01 4.22
N ASP A 157 -1.24 -0.46 5.05
CA ASP A 157 -0.89 0.38 6.19
C ASP A 157 -1.95 0.17 7.27
N THR A 158 -1.74 -0.83 8.10
CA THR A 158 -2.70 -1.31 9.11
C THR A 158 -2.14 -1.24 10.52
N GLN A 159 -1.04 -0.52 10.65
CA GLN A 159 -0.43 -0.23 11.94
C GLN A 159 -0.02 -1.52 12.70
N GLY A 160 0.74 -2.38 12.00
CA GLY A 160 1.45 -3.50 12.62
C GLY A 160 1.05 -4.90 12.18
N THR A 161 0.01 -5.08 11.36
CA THR A 161 -0.46 -6.41 10.92
C THR A 161 -0.22 -6.71 9.44
N GLU A 162 0.66 -5.95 8.80
CA GLU A 162 0.99 -6.04 7.38
C GLU A 162 1.47 -7.45 6.98
N TYR A 163 2.27 -8.09 7.85
CA TYR A 163 2.78 -9.44 7.61
C TYR A 163 1.67 -10.49 7.61
N GLU A 164 0.75 -10.42 8.56
CA GLU A 164 -0.39 -11.33 8.68
C GLU A 164 -1.34 -11.16 7.49
N ILE A 165 -1.55 -9.93 7.03
CA ILE A 165 -2.35 -9.64 5.84
C ILE A 165 -1.71 -10.29 4.59
N LEU A 166 -0.41 -10.14 4.41
CA LEU A 166 0.33 -10.79 3.31
C LEU A 166 0.24 -12.32 3.37
N GLN A 167 0.19 -12.91 4.58
CA GLN A 167 -0.06 -14.35 4.73
C GLN A 167 -1.46 -14.76 4.27
N GLY A 168 -2.45 -13.89 4.44
CA GLY A 168 -3.84 -14.08 4.01
C GLY A 168 -4.13 -13.70 2.54
N ALA A 169 -3.10 -13.26 1.80
CA ALA A 169 -3.21 -12.75 0.43
C ALA A 169 -2.39 -13.56 -0.59
N LYS A 170 -1.97 -14.77 -0.26
CA LYS A 170 -1.01 -15.55 -1.07
C LYS A 170 -1.48 -15.78 -2.51
N LYS A 171 -2.74 -16.14 -2.70
CA LYS A 171 -3.33 -16.38 -4.02
C LYS A 171 -3.37 -15.09 -4.84
N VAL A 172 -3.87 -14.01 -4.23
CA VAL A 172 -3.95 -12.68 -4.86
C VAL A 172 -2.55 -12.21 -5.28
N LEU A 173 -1.58 -12.28 -4.36
CA LEU A 173 -0.20 -11.90 -4.65
C LEU A 173 0.40 -12.70 -5.81
N GLN A 174 0.13 -14.00 -5.90
CA GLN A 174 0.68 -14.85 -6.96
C GLN A 174 0.03 -14.65 -8.32
N LYS A 175 -1.24 -14.24 -8.35
CA LYS A 175 -2.02 -14.15 -9.58
C LYS A 175 -1.81 -12.83 -10.31
N ASP A 176 -2.25 -11.73 -9.72
CA ASP A 176 -2.40 -10.46 -10.43
C ASP A 176 -1.51 -9.34 -9.89
N SER A 177 -1.10 -9.40 -8.62
CA SER A 177 -0.33 -8.31 -8.01
C SER A 177 1.05 -8.16 -8.65
N VAL A 178 1.37 -6.94 -9.04
CA VAL A 178 2.66 -6.58 -9.66
C VAL A 178 3.47 -5.59 -8.83
N ALA A 179 2.81 -4.85 -7.94
CA ALA A 179 3.45 -3.88 -7.07
C ALA A 179 2.77 -3.80 -5.70
N LEU A 180 3.57 -3.52 -4.67
CA LEU A 180 3.08 -3.25 -3.32
C LEU A 180 3.80 -2.04 -2.72
N VAL A 181 3.05 -1.25 -1.95
CA VAL A 181 3.59 -0.26 -1.02
C VAL A 181 3.11 -0.64 0.37
N ILE A 182 4.04 -0.84 1.28
CA ILE A 182 3.74 -1.38 2.62
C ILE A 182 4.41 -0.52 3.67
N GLU A 183 3.63 -0.04 4.65
CA GLU A 183 4.23 0.56 5.83
C GLU A 183 5.02 -0.51 6.60
N VAL A 184 6.31 -0.27 6.79
CA VAL A 184 7.21 -1.21 7.48
C VAL A 184 7.85 -0.56 8.68
N SER A 185 8.02 -1.34 9.74
CA SER A 185 8.69 -0.91 10.96
C SER A 185 10.07 -1.56 11.10
N PHE A 186 11.02 -0.82 11.70
CA PHE A 186 12.38 -1.28 11.98
C PHE A 186 12.58 -1.69 13.46
N PHE A 187 11.54 -1.59 14.25
CA PHE A 187 11.42 -2.15 15.60
C PHE A 187 9.94 -2.32 15.96
N GLU A 188 9.65 -3.13 16.97
CA GLU A 188 8.28 -3.40 17.38
C GLU A 188 7.62 -2.16 18.00
N LEU A 189 6.84 -1.44 17.21
CA LEU A 189 6.00 -0.34 17.69
C LEU A 189 4.73 -0.89 18.36
N TYR A 190 4.24 -2.02 17.86
CA TYR A 190 3.16 -2.82 18.43
C TYR A 190 3.72 -4.17 18.89
N GLU A 191 3.14 -4.75 19.94
CA GLU A 191 3.61 -6.03 20.52
C GLU A 191 3.45 -7.17 19.52
N GLY A 192 4.56 -7.85 19.23
CA GLY A 192 4.60 -8.97 18.29
C GLY A 192 4.58 -8.58 16.81
N GLN A 193 4.62 -7.28 16.50
CA GLN A 193 4.69 -6.77 15.12
C GLN A 193 5.87 -7.36 14.36
N LYS A 194 5.62 -7.83 13.14
CA LYS A 194 6.69 -8.25 12.22
C LYS A 194 7.38 -7.03 11.60
N LEU A 195 8.68 -7.15 11.39
CA LEU A 195 9.51 -6.05 10.94
C LEU A 195 9.78 -6.10 9.44
N PHE A 196 10.40 -5.05 8.90
CA PHE A 196 10.78 -4.96 7.50
C PHE A 196 11.44 -6.25 6.96
N CYS A 197 12.37 -6.82 7.71
CA CYS A 197 13.07 -8.03 7.28
C CYS A 197 12.16 -9.25 7.12
N ASP A 198 11.12 -9.39 7.97
CA ASP A 198 10.15 -10.48 7.89
C ASP A 198 9.28 -10.32 6.63
N ILE A 199 8.81 -9.09 6.39
CA ILE A 199 7.98 -8.72 5.23
C ILE A 199 8.79 -8.91 3.93
N GLU A 200 10.03 -8.40 3.90
CA GLU A 200 10.92 -8.53 2.74
C GLU A 200 11.18 -10.00 2.39
N GLN A 201 11.48 -10.85 3.39
CA GLN A 201 11.69 -12.27 3.15
C GLN A 201 10.44 -12.99 2.64
N LEU A 202 9.24 -12.62 3.13
CA LEU A 202 7.98 -13.19 2.66
C LEU A 202 7.73 -12.80 1.20
N LEU A 203 7.92 -11.53 0.88
CA LEU A 203 7.66 -11.01 -0.46
C LEU A 203 8.67 -11.54 -1.48
N ARG A 204 9.94 -11.64 -1.13
CA ARG A 204 10.98 -12.23 -2.00
C ARG A 204 10.67 -13.69 -2.35
N LYS A 205 10.10 -14.47 -1.43
CA LYS A 205 9.62 -15.84 -1.70
C LYS A 205 8.40 -15.89 -2.62
N ASN A 206 7.75 -14.75 -2.87
CA ASN A 206 6.61 -14.59 -3.77
C ASN A 206 6.97 -13.79 -5.04
N ASP A 207 8.25 -13.75 -5.43
CA ASP A 207 8.79 -13.10 -6.63
C ASP A 207 8.68 -11.57 -6.62
N PHE A 208 8.64 -10.94 -5.44
CA PHE A 208 8.72 -9.48 -5.31
C PHE A 208 10.11 -9.05 -4.85
N ALA A 209 10.66 -8.04 -5.50
CA ALA A 209 11.91 -7.42 -5.14
C ALA A 209 11.68 -6.07 -4.44
N PHE A 210 12.46 -5.79 -3.40
CA PHE A 210 12.47 -4.47 -2.76
C PHE A 210 13.18 -3.45 -3.65
N PHE A 211 12.51 -2.33 -3.92
CA PHE A 211 13.04 -1.28 -4.79
C PHE A 211 13.45 -0.01 -4.04
N GLY A 212 12.89 0.24 -2.88
CA GLY A 212 13.21 1.42 -2.10
C GLY A 212 12.05 1.85 -1.20
N PHE A 213 12.15 3.05 -0.65
CA PHE A 213 11.11 3.65 0.17
C PHE A 213 10.44 4.80 -0.59
N SER A 214 9.09 4.85 -0.61
CA SER A 214 8.32 5.87 -1.34
C SER A 214 8.32 7.21 -0.61
N SER A 215 8.37 7.18 0.71
CA SER A 215 8.31 8.34 1.57
C SER A 215 9.62 8.62 2.29
N LYS A 216 9.67 9.78 2.94
CA LYS A 216 10.76 10.11 3.85
C LYS A 216 10.75 9.13 5.02
N LEU A 217 11.92 8.59 5.35
CA LEU A 217 12.08 7.72 6.51
C LEU A 217 11.65 8.45 7.80
N HIS A 218 10.72 7.83 8.52
CA HIS A 218 10.33 8.31 9.84
C HIS A 218 11.41 7.94 10.85
N THR A 219 12.02 8.95 11.46
CA THR A 219 13.06 8.75 12.46
C THR A 219 12.59 9.21 13.81
N ARG A 220 13.13 8.62 14.88
CA ARG A 220 12.98 9.11 16.23
C ARG A 220 14.26 9.76 16.69
N SER A 221 14.11 10.81 17.47
CA SER A 221 15.19 11.50 18.15
C SER A 221 14.89 11.53 19.64
N CYS A 222 15.92 11.43 20.44
CA CYS A 222 15.83 11.56 21.87
C CYS A 222 16.51 12.86 22.31
N LYS A 223 15.92 13.61 23.23
CA LYS A 223 16.62 14.70 23.90
C LYS A 223 17.61 14.06 24.87
N PHE A 224 18.85 13.97 24.45
CA PHE A 224 19.95 13.52 25.30
C PHE A 224 20.58 14.73 25.95
N LEU A 225 20.67 14.76 27.28
CA LEU A 225 21.39 15.80 28.03
C LEU A 225 20.73 17.16 28.19
N ASP A 226 19.42 17.29 28.28
CA ASP A 226 18.74 18.52 28.74
C ASP A 226 19.29 19.87 28.20
N LYS A 227 20.03 19.82 27.10
CA LYS A 227 20.59 20.99 26.41
C LYS A 227 19.60 21.44 25.36
N GLN A 228 19.29 22.70 25.36
CA GLN A 228 18.19 23.34 24.67
C GLN A 228 18.10 23.12 23.14
N ASN A 229 19.06 22.51 22.47
CA ASN A 229 19.06 22.40 21.01
C ASN A 229 19.66 21.11 20.40
N GLU A 230 20.02 20.12 21.18
CA GLU A 230 20.62 18.91 20.61
C GLU A 230 19.57 17.79 20.47
N ILE A 231 18.95 17.77 19.32
CA ILE A 231 18.10 16.61 18.90
C ILE A 231 19.03 15.60 18.22
N THR A 232 19.32 14.52 18.91
CA THR A 232 20.07 13.41 18.30
C THR A 232 19.13 12.50 17.56
N ARG A 233 19.44 12.21 16.29
CA ARG A 233 18.74 11.19 15.52
C ARG A 233 19.15 9.83 16.09
N GLU A 234 18.19 9.09 16.66
CA GLU A 234 18.50 7.82 17.27
C GLU A 234 18.40 6.67 16.25
N ARG A 235 17.27 6.50 15.58
CA ARG A 235 17.11 5.45 14.57
C ARG A 235 15.90 5.67 13.66
N VAL A 236 15.87 4.93 12.56
CA VAL A 236 14.68 4.80 11.69
C VAL A 236 13.60 4.04 12.44
N MET A 237 12.37 4.51 12.37
CA MET A 237 11.20 3.90 12.99
C MET A 237 10.35 3.13 11.96
N GLN A 238 9.86 3.84 10.96
CA GLN A 238 8.93 3.35 9.93
C GLN A 238 9.26 3.97 8.58
N ALA A 239 8.81 3.33 7.52
CA ALA A 239 8.84 3.85 6.15
C ALA A 239 7.82 3.08 5.29
N ASP A 240 7.42 3.68 4.16
CA ASP A 240 6.68 2.98 3.13
C ASP A 240 7.65 2.28 2.18
N ALA A 241 7.74 0.97 2.27
CA ALA A 241 8.58 0.13 1.44
C ALA A 241 7.86 -0.23 0.13
N VAL A 242 8.55 -0.09 -0.99
CA VAL A 242 8.04 -0.36 -2.32
C VAL A 242 8.63 -1.64 -2.86
N PHE A 243 7.77 -2.53 -3.30
CA PHE A 243 8.12 -3.80 -3.89
C PHE A 243 7.49 -3.92 -5.26
N PHE A 244 8.24 -4.46 -6.21
CA PHE A 244 7.72 -4.82 -7.53
C PHE A 244 8.01 -6.28 -7.84
N ARG A 245 7.12 -6.90 -8.60
CA ARG A 245 7.44 -8.12 -9.32
C ARG A 245 8.41 -7.74 -10.44
N ASP A 246 9.66 -8.13 -10.28
CA ASP A 246 10.69 -7.78 -11.26
C ASP A 246 10.58 -8.70 -12.50
N PRO A 247 10.18 -8.17 -13.67
CA PRO A 247 10.01 -8.98 -14.87
C PRO A 247 11.33 -9.54 -15.43
N VAL A 248 12.47 -9.06 -14.93
CA VAL A 248 13.81 -9.52 -15.37
C VAL A 248 14.28 -10.71 -14.54
N THR A 249 14.02 -10.68 -13.24
CA THR A 249 14.48 -11.70 -12.29
C THR A 249 13.40 -12.72 -11.91
N SER A 250 12.14 -12.44 -12.22
CA SER A 250 11.03 -13.35 -11.94
C SER A 250 11.13 -14.57 -12.86
N GLU A 251 11.00 -15.78 -12.29
CA GLU A 251 10.91 -17.04 -13.04
C GLU A 251 9.61 -17.12 -13.87
N LYS A 252 8.62 -16.29 -13.56
CA LYS A 252 7.34 -16.23 -14.27
C LYS A 252 7.38 -15.18 -15.38
N THR A 253 6.97 -15.58 -16.57
CA THR A 253 6.76 -14.64 -17.68
C THR A 253 5.61 -13.69 -17.33
N SER A 254 5.89 -12.39 -17.27
CA SER A 254 4.86 -11.38 -17.07
C SER A 254 4.01 -11.16 -18.33
N THR A 255 2.72 -10.94 -18.13
CA THR A 255 1.80 -10.60 -19.22
C THR A 255 2.05 -9.17 -19.72
N LYS A 256 1.53 -8.83 -20.92
CA LYS A 256 1.55 -7.45 -21.44
C LYS A 256 0.89 -6.50 -20.43
N ARG A 257 -0.27 -6.87 -19.89
CA ARG A 257 -1.01 -6.10 -18.89
C ARG A 257 -0.16 -5.83 -17.63
N GLN A 258 0.49 -6.85 -17.07
CA GLN A 258 1.34 -6.70 -15.89
C GLN A 258 2.50 -5.73 -16.13
N ASN A 259 3.13 -5.78 -17.28
CA ASN A 259 4.20 -4.84 -17.64
C ASN A 259 3.69 -3.40 -17.77
N GLN A 260 2.51 -3.20 -18.33
CA GLN A 260 1.87 -1.89 -18.42
C GLN A 260 1.51 -1.36 -17.02
N SER A 261 0.96 -2.21 -16.15
CA SER A 261 0.64 -1.85 -14.75
C SER A 261 1.91 -1.47 -13.97
N ILE A 262 2.98 -2.25 -14.07
CA ILE A 262 4.28 -1.91 -13.45
C ILE A 262 4.78 -0.54 -13.93
N PHE A 263 4.69 -0.27 -15.23
CA PHE A 263 5.13 0.99 -15.80
C PHE A 263 4.34 2.17 -15.23
N ILE A 264 3.00 2.10 -15.23
CA ILE A 264 2.13 3.15 -14.68
C ILE A 264 2.41 3.38 -13.19
N ILE A 265 2.47 2.31 -12.40
CA ILE A 265 2.70 2.40 -10.96
C ILE A 265 4.08 3.03 -10.67
N SER A 266 5.09 2.70 -11.47
CA SER A 266 6.42 3.30 -11.32
C SER A 266 6.42 4.81 -11.61
N LEU A 267 5.62 5.27 -12.56
CA LEU A 267 5.45 6.70 -12.85
C LEU A 267 4.69 7.43 -11.74
N THR A 268 3.60 6.85 -11.22
CA THR A 268 2.77 7.50 -10.19
C THR A 268 3.53 7.69 -8.88
N ASN A 269 4.44 6.77 -8.55
CA ASN A 269 5.17 6.78 -7.29
C ASN A 269 6.51 7.53 -7.34
N ASN A 270 6.79 8.29 -8.39
CA ASN A 270 8.09 8.97 -8.59
C ASN A 270 9.31 8.05 -8.55
N PHE A 271 9.13 6.75 -8.59
CA PHE A 271 10.20 5.83 -8.81
C PHE A 271 10.59 5.90 -10.28
N ILE A 272 11.31 6.96 -10.64
CA ILE A 272 11.90 7.08 -11.97
C ILE A 272 12.99 6.02 -12.08
N PHE A 273 12.57 4.83 -12.36
CA PHE A 273 13.46 3.73 -12.75
C PHE A 273 13.93 3.96 -14.17
N LYS A 274 14.74 5.01 -14.41
CA LYS A 274 15.37 5.20 -15.71
C LYS A 274 16.02 3.89 -16.18
N ASN A 275 16.62 3.16 -15.27
CA ASN A 275 17.26 1.88 -15.55
C ASN A 275 16.26 0.72 -15.67
N PHE A 276 15.19 0.72 -14.88
CA PHE A 276 14.15 -0.31 -14.93
C PHE A 276 13.29 -0.17 -16.18
N VAL A 277 12.79 1.03 -16.46
CA VAL A 277 12.08 1.34 -17.71
C VAL A 277 12.98 1.06 -18.91
N SER A 278 14.26 1.43 -18.84
CA SER A 278 15.25 1.10 -19.89
C SER A 278 15.49 -0.39 -20.01
N SER A 279 15.48 -1.17 -18.91
CA SER A 279 15.64 -2.62 -18.97
C SER A 279 14.39 -3.30 -19.53
N ILE A 280 13.19 -2.89 -19.11
CA ILE A 280 11.93 -3.39 -19.69
C ILE A 280 11.88 -3.11 -21.20
N ILE A 281 12.30 -1.93 -21.64
CA ILE A 281 12.38 -1.58 -23.06
C ILE A 281 13.46 -2.41 -23.78
N ARG A 282 14.66 -2.56 -23.19
CA ARG A 282 15.77 -3.30 -23.80
C ARG A 282 15.51 -4.79 -23.95
N TYR A 283 14.88 -5.43 -22.96
CA TYR A 283 14.57 -6.85 -23.02
C TYR A 283 13.32 -7.20 -23.84
N GLY A 284 12.75 -6.23 -24.53
CA GLY A 284 11.71 -6.46 -25.54
C GLY A 284 10.32 -6.73 -24.98
N HIS A 285 10.13 -6.67 -23.67
CA HIS A 285 8.82 -6.85 -23.03
C HIS A 285 7.86 -5.69 -23.28
N LEU A 286 8.38 -4.55 -23.78
CA LEU A 286 7.60 -3.39 -24.20
C LEU A 286 7.71 -3.10 -25.72
N LYS A 287 8.28 -3.98 -26.53
CA LYS A 287 8.40 -3.78 -28.00
C LYS A 287 7.05 -3.62 -28.72
N ASN A 288 5.94 -3.81 -28.04
CA ASN A 288 4.58 -3.69 -28.56
C ASN A 288 3.72 -2.75 -27.72
N ILE A 289 4.27 -1.66 -27.17
CA ILE A 289 3.52 -0.54 -26.61
C ILE A 289 3.31 0.56 -27.67
N GLY A 290 3.40 0.23 -28.92
CA GLY A 290 3.04 1.04 -30.06
C GLY A 290 1.98 0.32 -30.84
#